data_dacbc36a0f9165ccccfe7e84a7695bbd
#
_entry.id   dacbc36a0f9165ccccfe7e84a7695bbd
#
_cell.length_a   1.000
_cell.length_b   1.000
_cell.length_c   1.000
_cell.angle_alpha   90.00
_cell.angle_beta   90.00
_cell.angle_gamma   90.00
#
_symmetry.space_group_name_H-M   'P 1'
#
loop_
_entity.id
_entity.type
_entity.pdbx_description
1 polymer ?
#
loop_
_entity_poly.entity_id
_entity_poly.type
_entity_poly.pdbx_seq_one_letter_code
_entity_poly.pdbx_strand_id
1 'polypeptide(L)'
;IALVLLAFDCINGDPISERWAMHRAIQFAEKLYPDQTFTAENAGSLRGFCYTVSVQSQQSRDTRFYVETSFWLFTSDTPTVDHTQYVDARLNTAWRMNEEARADLAPALVDALPEYDIPYDEAQQCVMVILPYESGKDISDLGMEYQQWLPLDAPFEKEILQHVPAKLAVTIQTTSQPQQADLQPAL
;
A
#
# COMPACT_ATOMS: atom_id res chain seq x y z
N ILE A 1 -22.10 -4.91 36.47
CA ILE A 1 -20.86 -4.20 36.14
C ILE A 1 -20.08 -4.96 35.06
N ALA A 2 -19.80 -6.26 35.22
CA ALA A 2 -19.05 -7.07 34.24
C ALA A 2 -19.70 -7.07 32.83
N LEU A 3 -21.03 -7.21 32.74
CA LEU A 3 -21.78 -7.17 31.49
C LEU A 3 -21.74 -5.79 30.80
N VAL A 4 -21.72 -4.72 31.59
CA VAL A 4 -21.62 -3.34 31.05
C VAL A 4 -20.20 -3.08 30.51
N LEU A 5 -19.18 -3.56 31.20
CA LEU A 5 -17.80 -3.49 30.73
C LEU A 5 -17.60 -4.31 29.45
N LEU A 6 -18.18 -5.51 29.38
CA LEU A 6 -18.15 -6.36 28.18
C LEU A 6 -18.86 -5.71 27.00
N ALA A 7 -20.01 -5.04 27.24
CA ALA A 7 -20.75 -4.33 26.20
C ALA A 7 -20.00 -3.07 25.72
N PHE A 8 -19.31 -2.38 26.64
CA PHE A 8 -18.49 -1.23 26.30
C PHE A 8 -17.25 -1.62 25.48
N ASP A 9 -16.65 -2.74 25.82
CA ASP A 9 -15.54 -3.39 25.12
C ASP A 9 -15.89 -3.78 23.68
N CYS A 10 -17.10 -4.33 23.48
CA CYS A 10 -17.59 -4.71 22.16
C CYS A 10 -17.77 -3.52 21.20
N ILE A 11 -17.90 -2.30 21.72
CA ILE A 11 -18.21 -1.10 20.91
C ILE A 11 -16.94 -0.27 20.66
N ASN A 12 -16.05 -0.18 21.64
CA ASN A 12 -14.94 0.76 21.60
C ASN A 12 -13.55 0.12 21.43
N GLY A 13 -13.46 -1.21 21.49
CA GLY A 13 -12.18 -1.92 21.58
C GLY A 13 -11.58 -1.81 22.99
N ASP A 14 -10.82 -2.81 23.39
CA ASP A 14 -10.15 -2.90 24.68
C ASP A 14 -8.65 -3.04 24.46
N PRO A 15 -7.81 -2.25 25.18
CA PRO A 15 -6.36 -2.32 25.07
C PRO A 15 -5.77 -3.71 25.31
N ILE A 16 -6.46 -4.55 26.08
CA ILE A 16 -6.01 -5.93 26.35
C ILE A 16 -6.26 -6.80 25.13
N SER A 17 -7.47 -6.72 24.57
CA SER A 17 -7.86 -7.46 23.36
C SER A 17 -7.04 -7.03 22.14
N GLU A 18 -6.75 -5.74 22.00
CA GLU A 18 -5.87 -5.21 20.94
C GLU A 18 -4.45 -5.80 21.04
N ARG A 19 -3.83 -5.76 22.23
CA ARG A 19 -2.50 -6.33 22.45
C ARG A 19 -2.47 -7.83 22.18
N TRP A 20 -3.52 -8.52 22.57
CA TRP A 20 -3.64 -9.94 22.31
C TRP A 20 -3.81 -10.23 20.80
N ALA A 21 -4.64 -9.45 20.10
CA ALA A 21 -4.79 -9.53 18.65
C ALA A 21 -3.45 -9.29 17.93
N MET A 22 -2.73 -8.25 18.33
CA MET A 22 -1.39 -7.96 17.80
C MET A 22 -0.42 -9.13 18.01
N HIS A 23 -0.39 -9.71 19.21
CA HIS A 23 0.48 -10.84 19.50
C HIS A 23 0.14 -12.07 18.63
N ARG A 24 -1.14 -12.38 18.47
CA ARG A 24 -1.58 -13.46 17.59
C ARG A 24 -1.25 -13.21 16.13
N ALA A 25 -1.43 -11.98 15.66
CA ALA A 25 -1.10 -11.61 14.29
C ALA A 25 0.39 -11.77 14.01
N ILE A 26 1.27 -11.35 14.93
CA ILE A 26 2.72 -11.55 14.83
C ILE A 26 3.05 -13.05 14.76
N GLN A 27 2.55 -13.85 15.70
CA GLN A 27 2.79 -15.30 15.70
C GLN A 27 2.31 -15.99 14.43
N PHE A 28 1.22 -15.50 13.85
CA PHE A 28 0.70 -16.03 12.60
C PHE A 28 1.59 -15.63 11.41
N ALA A 29 2.04 -14.38 11.35
CA ALA A 29 2.96 -13.88 10.33
C ALA A 29 4.29 -14.64 10.35
N GLU A 30 4.86 -14.89 11.54
CA GLU A 30 6.10 -15.66 11.72
C GLU A 30 5.96 -17.15 11.34
N LYS A 31 4.76 -17.71 11.38
CA LYS A 31 4.49 -19.05 10.82
C LYS A 31 4.45 -19.07 9.30
N LEU A 32 3.96 -18.00 8.67
CA LEU A 32 3.93 -17.85 7.21
C LEU A 32 5.33 -17.59 6.65
N TYR A 33 6.13 -16.82 7.38
CA TYR A 33 7.48 -16.40 6.99
C TYR A 33 8.47 -16.72 8.13
N PRO A 34 8.90 -18.00 8.26
CA PRO A 34 9.70 -18.46 9.42
C PRO A 34 11.06 -17.77 9.58
N ASP A 35 11.60 -17.23 8.49
CA ASP A 35 12.90 -16.55 8.46
C ASP A 35 12.80 -15.05 8.74
N GLN A 36 11.60 -14.55 9.08
CA GLN A 36 11.34 -13.15 9.33
C GLN A 36 10.74 -12.92 10.72
N THR A 37 11.01 -11.75 11.29
CA THR A 37 10.39 -11.26 12.52
C THR A 37 9.46 -10.11 12.19
N PHE A 38 8.33 -10.02 12.91
CA PHE A 38 7.29 -9.06 12.61
C PHE A 38 7.02 -8.12 13.78
N THR A 39 6.59 -6.91 13.44
CA THR A 39 5.98 -5.95 14.37
C THR A 39 4.54 -5.69 13.94
N ALA A 40 3.67 -5.45 14.92
CA ALA A 40 2.32 -4.97 14.68
C ALA A 40 2.29 -3.45 14.87
N GLU A 41 1.81 -2.73 13.87
CA GLU A 41 1.78 -1.26 13.91
C GLU A 41 0.45 -0.74 14.49
N ASN A 42 -0.67 -1.34 14.08
CA ASN A 42 -2.01 -0.94 14.49
C ASN A 42 -2.92 -2.16 14.59
N ALA A 43 -3.88 -2.11 15.51
CA ALA A 43 -5.00 -3.03 15.56
C ALA A 43 -6.29 -2.21 15.50
N GLY A 44 -7.08 -2.38 14.43
CA GLY A 44 -8.38 -1.76 14.28
C GLY A 44 -9.49 -2.76 14.61
N SER A 45 -10.47 -2.36 15.42
CA SER A 45 -11.69 -3.15 15.62
C SER A 45 -12.63 -2.95 14.43
N LEU A 46 -12.97 -4.02 13.72
CA LEU A 46 -13.90 -3.96 12.59
C LEU A 46 -15.36 -3.97 13.02
N ARG A 47 -15.74 -4.86 13.91
CA ARG A 47 -17.04 -4.94 14.59
C ARG A 47 -16.96 -5.99 15.70
N GLY A 48 -17.32 -5.62 16.92
CA GLY A 48 -17.33 -6.55 18.03
C GLY A 48 -15.92 -7.10 18.33
N PHE A 49 -15.75 -8.41 18.26
CA PHE A 49 -14.50 -9.09 18.63
C PHE A 49 -13.54 -9.37 17.46
N CYS A 50 -13.77 -8.74 16.30
CA CYS A 50 -12.90 -8.91 15.13
C CYS A 50 -11.91 -7.74 15.03
N TYR A 51 -10.63 -8.07 14.88
CA TYR A 51 -9.54 -7.11 14.76
C TYR A 51 -8.82 -7.33 13.44
N THR A 52 -8.51 -6.22 12.76
CA THR A 52 -7.57 -6.19 11.65
C THR A 52 -6.27 -5.60 12.14
N VAL A 53 -5.19 -6.34 12.05
CA VAL A 53 -3.86 -5.97 12.53
C VAL A 53 -2.92 -5.82 11.35
N SER A 54 -2.31 -4.65 11.21
CA SER A 54 -1.23 -4.43 10.25
C SER A 54 0.06 -5.01 10.81
N VAL A 55 0.68 -5.94 10.10
CA VAL A 55 1.98 -6.52 10.45
C VAL A 55 3.02 -6.15 9.39
N GLN A 56 4.22 -5.82 9.87
CA GLN A 56 5.36 -5.41 9.06
C GLN A 56 6.57 -6.24 9.42
N SER A 57 7.25 -6.79 8.43
CA SER A 57 8.52 -7.48 8.61
C SER A 57 9.62 -6.48 9.00
N GLN A 58 10.52 -6.90 9.89
CA GLN A 58 11.72 -6.14 10.24
C GLN A 58 12.86 -6.32 9.23
N GLN A 59 12.80 -7.36 8.41
CA GLN A 59 13.81 -7.70 7.42
C GLN A 59 13.44 -7.23 6.01
N SER A 60 12.15 -6.96 5.75
CA SER A 60 11.62 -6.60 4.43
C SER A 60 10.67 -5.43 4.54
N ARG A 61 10.95 -4.35 3.81
CA ARG A 61 10.08 -3.17 3.75
C ARG A 61 8.79 -3.42 2.95
N ASP A 62 8.82 -4.38 2.04
CA ASP A 62 7.68 -4.74 1.19
C ASP A 62 6.83 -5.88 1.77
N THR A 63 7.33 -6.61 2.78
CA THR A 63 6.57 -7.66 3.46
C THR A 63 5.72 -7.07 4.57
N ARG A 64 4.56 -6.54 4.16
CA ARG A 64 3.54 -5.95 5.00
C ARG A 64 2.16 -6.42 4.56
N PHE A 65 1.31 -6.80 5.51
CA PHE A 65 -0.06 -7.25 5.21
C PHE A 65 -0.95 -7.12 6.43
N TYR A 66 -2.24 -7.35 6.21
CA TYR A 66 -3.25 -7.31 7.27
C TYR A 66 -3.61 -8.73 7.68
N VAL A 67 -3.68 -8.94 9.00
CA VAL A 67 -4.13 -10.19 9.61
C VAL A 67 -5.46 -9.92 10.30
N GLU A 68 -6.49 -10.63 9.88
CA GLU A 68 -7.77 -10.62 10.56
C GLU A 68 -7.78 -11.70 11.64
N THR A 69 -8.09 -11.32 12.85
CA THR A 69 -8.20 -12.23 14.00
C THR A 69 -9.42 -11.87 14.82
N SER A 70 -10.13 -12.89 15.31
CA SER A 70 -11.23 -12.69 16.23
C SER A 70 -10.81 -13.02 17.66
N PHE A 71 -11.27 -12.21 18.60
CA PHE A 71 -11.16 -12.46 20.02
C PHE A 71 -12.54 -12.83 20.57
N TRP A 72 -12.73 -14.10 20.86
CA TRP A 72 -13.84 -14.57 21.66
C TRP A 72 -13.29 -15.54 22.69
N LEU A 73 -13.73 -15.42 23.92
CA LEU A 73 -13.24 -16.17 25.08
C LEU A 73 -13.19 -17.69 24.89
N PHE A 74 -13.82 -18.24 23.84
CA PHE A 74 -13.98 -19.68 23.64
C PHE A 74 -13.83 -20.13 22.18
N THR A 75 -13.54 -19.26 21.24
CA THR A 75 -13.32 -19.63 19.83
C THR A 75 -11.88 -19.30 19.42
N SER A 76 -11.18 -20.33 18.97
CA SER A 76 -9.87 -20.19 18.35
C SER A 76 -10.04 -20.15 16.84
N ASP A 77 -10.57 -19.05 16.30
CA ASP A 77 -10.59 -18.88 14.87
C ASP A 77 -9.15 -18.79 14.36
N THR A 78 -8.87 -19.52 13.30
CA THR A 78 -7.60 -19.41 12.61
C THR A 78 -7.52 -18.01 12.00
N PRO A 79 -6.48 -17.22 12.29
CA PRO A 79 -6.32 -15.92 11.64
C PRO A 79 -6.35 -16.08 10.13
N THR A 80 -7.05 -15.15 9.45
CA THR A 80 -7.08 -15.09 7.99
C THR A 80 -6.20 -13.96 7.51
N VAL A 81 -5.62 -14.11 6.34
CA VAL A 81 -4.72 -13.12 5.78
C VAL A 81 -4.82 -13.08 4.27
N ASP A 82 -4.82 -11.90 3.73
CA ASP A 82 -4.67 -11.68 2.30
C ASP A 82 -3.24 -11.22 1.97
N HIS A 83 -2.26 -12.09 2.25
CA HIS A 83 -0.86 -11.84 1.92
C HIS A 83 -0.54 -12.05 0.44
N THR A 84 -1.37 -12.83 -0.26
CA THR A 84 -1.15 -13.20 -1.66
C THR A 84 -1.11 -11.97 -2.56
N GLN A 85 -2.05 -11.04 -2.38
CA GLN A 85 -2.05 -9.80 -3.17
C GLN A 85 -0.91 -8.85 -2.76
N TYR A 86 -0.75 -8.63 -1.47
CA TYR A 86 0.18 -7.61 -0.96
C TYR A 86 1.65 -8.00 -1.10
N VAL A 87 1.98 -9.24 -0.83
CA VAL A 87 3.37 -9.72 -0.80
C VAL A 87 3.70 -10.55 -2.03
N ASP A 88 2.96 -11.64 -2.28
CA ASP A 88 3.29 -12.58 -3.34
C ASP A 88 3.07 -11.96 -4.73
N ALA A 89 1.97 -11.25 -4.95
CA ALA A 89 1.70 -10.50 -6.18
C ALA A 89 2.47 -9.17 -6.27
N ARG A 90 3.34 -8.84 -5.31
CA ARG A 90 4.19 -7.64 -5.31
C ARG A 90 3.43 -6.30 -5.27
N LEU A 91 2.22 -6.26 -4.75
CA LEU A 91 1.43 -5.03 -4.71
C LEU A 91 2.11 -3.96 -3.84
N ASN A 92 2.64 -4.33 -2.67
CA ASN A 92 3.41 -3.41 -1.82
C ASN A 92 4.67 -2.90 -2.51
N THR A 93 5.41 -3.78 -3.20
CA THR A 93 6.59 -3.43 -3.99
C THR A 93 6.22 -2.43 -5.09
N ALA A 94 5.15 -2.68 -5.83
CA ALA A 94 4.66 -1.81 -6.87
C ALA A 94 4.27 -0.42 -6.33
N TRP A 95 3.54 -0.36 -5.23
CA TRP A 95 3.16 0.91 -4.60
C TRP A 95 4.39 1.72 -4.15
N ARG A 96 5.35 1.08 -3.50
CA ARG A 96 6.59 1.75 -3.10
C ARG A 96 7.39 2.25 -4.31
N MET A 97 7.53 1.43 -5.34
CA MET A 97 8.22 1.83 -6.57
C MET A 97 7.49 2.98 -7.29
N ASN A 98 6.17 3.05 -7.24
CA ASN A 98 5.40 4.18 -7.77
C ASN A 98 5.76 5.48 -7.04
N GLU A 99 5.91 5.43 -5.71
CA GLU A 99 6.33 6.60 -4.91
C GLU A 99 7.77 7.00 -5.23
N GLU A 100 8.68 6.05 -5.35
CA GLU A 100 10.08 6.29 -5.71
C GLU A 100 10.18 6.87 -7.14
N ALA A 101 9.46 6.30 -8.11
CA ALA A 101 9.40 6.81 -9.48
C ALA A 101 8.80 8.23 -9.54
N ARG A 102 7.77 8.50 -8.74
CA ARG A 102 7.17 9.83 -8.63
C ARG A 102 8.17 10.84 -8.09
N ALA A 103 8.92 10.48 -7.06
CA ALA A 103 9.94 11.35 -6.48
C ALA A 103 11.06 11.70 -7.48
N ASP A 104 11.44 10.74 -8.33
CA ASP A 104 12.43 10.96 -9.39
C ASP A 104 11.90 11.83 -10.54
N LEU A 105 10.62 11.68 -10.89
CA LEU A 105 10.03 12.37 -12.04
C LEU A 105 9.56 13.79 -11.71
N ALA A 106 9.19 14.07 -10.47
CA ALA A 106 8.66 15.38 -10.10
C ALA A 106 9.63 16.54 -10.36
N PRO A 107 10.93 16.46 -10.03
CA PRO A 107 11.91 17.49 -10.37
C PRO A 107 12.04 17.73 -11.88
N ALA A 108 12.10 16.62 -12.64
CA ALA A 108 12.21 16.70 -14.09
C ALA A 108 10.99 17.36 -14.74
N LEU A 109 9.80 17.20 -14.14
CA LEU A 109 8.58 17.87 -14.58
C LEU A 109 8.66 19.37 -14.37
N VAL A 110 9.12 19.84 -13.21
CA VAL A 110 9.31 21.27 -12.93
C VAL A 110 10.26 21.89 -13.95
N ASP A 111 11.37 21.22 -14.22
CA ASP A 111 12.37 21.69 -15.20
C ASP A 111 11.84 21.71 -16.64
N ALA A 112 10.96 20.77 -16.98
CA ALA A 112 10.41 20.63 -18.33
C ALA A 112 9.22 21.57 -18.62
N LEU A 113 8.57 22.09 -17.59
CA LEU A 113 7.36 22.90 -17.68
C LEU A 113 7.49 24.25 -16.93
N PRO A 114 8.53 25.07 -17.24
CA PRO A 114 8.79 26.30 -16.50
C PRO A 114 7.68 27.34 -16.63
N GLU A 115 6.87 27.25 -17.67
CA GLU A 115 5.74 28.16 -17.91
C GLU A 115 4.59 28.01 -16.93
N TYR A 116 4.52 26.89 -16.19
CA TYR A 116 3.43 26.63 -15.25
C TYR A 116 3.78 27.02 -13.80
N ASP A 117 5.03 27.44 -13.54
CA ASP A 117 5.51 27.87 -12.20
C ASP A 117 5.05 26.87 -11.09
N ILE A 118 5.33 25.59 -11.30
CA ILE A 118 4.94 24.52 -10.38
C ILE A 118 5.88 24.55 -9.17
N PRO A 119 5.38 24.81 -7.94
CA PRO A 119 6.23 24.73 -6.75
C PRO A 119 6.81 23.32 -6.59
N TYR A 120 8.08 23.21 -6.23
CA TYR A 120 8.79 21.93 -6.15
C TYR A 120 8.13 20.93 -5.20
N ASP A 121 7.61 21.39 -4.08
CA ASP A 121 6.87 20.60 -3.09
C ASP A 121 5.48 20.17 -3.57
N GLU A 122 4.87 20.91 -4.52
CA GLU A 122 3.60 20.54 -5.14
C GLU A 122 3.79 19.62 -6.36
N ALA A 123 4.97 19.62 -6.98
CA ALA A 123 5.24 18.81 -8.17
C ALA A 123 4.96 17.32 -7.94
N GLN A 124 5.28 16.80 -6.75
CA GLN A 124 4.98 15.42 -6.40
C GLN A 124 3.47 15.11 -6.34
N GLN A 125 2.63 16.10 -6.04
CA GLN A 125 1.17 15.93 -6.02
C GLN A 125 0.58 15.98 -7.44
N CYS A 126 1.27 16.63 -8.37
CA CYS A 126 0.86 16.73 -9.77
C CYS A 126 1.16 15.47 -10.58
N VAL A 127 2.08 14.63 -10.11
CA VAL A 127 2.53 13.43 -10.81
C VAL A 127 1.93 12.19 -10.17
N MET A 128 1.29 11.35 -10.96
CA MET A 128 0.83 10.03 -10.57
C MET A 128 1.50 8.99 -11.45
N VAL A 129 2.18 8.03 -10.81
CA VAL A 129 2.77 6.87 -11.48
C VAL A 129 1.97 5.64 -11.06
N ILE A 130 1.63 4.77 -11.99
CA ILE A 130 0.99 3.49 -11.76
C ILE A 130 1.83 2.41 -12.44
N LEU A 131 2.35 1.50 -11.66
CA LEU A 131 3.20 0.39 -12.07
C LEU A 131 2.81 -0.87 -11.27
N PRO A 132 2.49 -2.01 -11.91
CA PRO A 132 2.20 -2.17 -13.34
C PRO A 132 0.86 -1.54 -13.74
N TYR A 133 0.69 -1.21 -15.01
CA TYR A 133 -0.55 -0.67 -15.52
C TYR A 133 -0.93 -1.26 -16.88
N GLU A 134 -2.14 -1.77 -16.98
CA GLU A 134 -2.77 -2.16 -18.22
C GLU A 134 -4.26 -1.77 -18.19
N SER A 135 -4.74 -1.15 -19.26
CA SER A 135 -6.12 -0.65 -19.29
C SER A 135 -7.13 -1.78 -19.19
N GLY A 136 -8.04 -1.69 -18.24
CA GLY A 136 -9.10 -2.67 -18.01
C GLY A 136 -8.72 -3.86 -17.16
N LYS A 137 -7.48 -3.92 -16.63
CA LYS A 137 -7.05 -4.94 -15.66
C LYS A 137 -6.91 -4.35 -14.25
N ASP A 138 -7.14 -5.16 -13.24
CA ASP A 138 -6.86 -4.82 -11.87
C ASP A 138 -5.35 -4.92 -11.57
N ILE A 139 -4.85 -4.01 -10.75
CA ILE A 139 -3.41 -3.97 -10.38
C ILE A 139 -2.97 -5.24 -9.64
N SER A 140 -3.87 -5.88 -8.89
CA SER A 140 -3.58 -7.13 -8.18
C SER A 140 -3.32 -8.28 -9.14
N ASP A 141 -4.10 -8.37 -10.23
CA ASP A 141 -3.90 -9.39 -11.27
C ASP A 141 -2.62 -9.11 -12.06
N LEU A 142 -2.40 -7.83 -12.40
CA LEU A 142 -1.17 -7.41 -13.09
C LEU A 142 0.08 -7.65 -12.22
N GLY A 143 -0.02 -7.44 -10.90
CA GLY A 143 1.08 -7.72 -9.99
C GLY A 143 1.56 -9.17 -10.08
N MET A 144 0.65 -10.13 -10.21
CA MET A 144 0.98 -11.56 -10.38
C MET A 144 1.68 -11.84 -11.71
N GLU A 145 1.29 -11.16 -12.79
CA GLU A 145 1.93 -11.33 -14.11
C GLU A 145 3.38 -10.80 -14.13
N TYR A 146 3.65 -9.71 -13.40
CA TYR A 146 4.93 -8.99 -13.43
C TYR A 146 5.81 -9.21 -12.19
N GLN A 147 5.39 -10.04 -11.23
CA GLN A 147 6.11 -10.24 -9.96
C GLN A 147 7.60 -10.59 -10.14
N GLN A 148 7.96 -11.31 -11.22
CA GLN A 148 9.34 -11.66 -11.51
C GLN A 148 10.23 -10.44 -11.85
N TRP A 149 9.62 -9.34 -12.29
CA TRP A 149 10.28 -8.09 -12.66
C TRP A 149 10.21 -7.03 -11.55
N LEU A 150 9.45 -7.31 -10.48
CA LEU A 150 9.28 -6.46 -9.32
C LEU A 150 9.97 -7.13 -8.10
N PRO A 151 11.31 -7.08 -8.01
CA PRO A 151 12.02 -7.77 -6.95
C PRO A 151 11.69 -7.14 -5.60
N LEU A 152 11.44 -8.01 -4.60
CA LEU A 152 11.11 -7.60 -3.24
C LEU A 152 12.22 -6.70 -2.68
N ASP A 153 11.85 -5.60 -2.05
CA ASP A 153 12.74 -4.63 -1.39
C ASP A 153 13.74 -3.90 -2.31
N ALA A 154 13.81 -4.23 -3.59
CA ALA A 154 14.68 -3.51 -4.52
C ALA A 154 14.19 -2.07 -4.75
N PRO A 155 15.10 -1.08 -4.95
CA PRO A 155 14.71 0.27 -5.33
C PRO A 155 14.08 0.28 -6.73
N PHE A 156 13.35 1.35 -7.03
CA PHE A 156 12.90 1.59 -8.40
C PHE A 156 14.12 1.89 -9.29
N GLU A 157 14.23 1.17 -10.39
CA GLU A 157 15.19 1.39 -11.46
C GLU A 157 14.45 1.55 -12.78
N LYS A 158 14.85 2.52 -13.61
CA LYS A 158 14.15 2.84 -14.87
C LYS A 158 14.12 1.68 -15.86
N GLU A 159 15.07 0.77 -15.74
CA GLU A 159 15.16 -0.48 -16.53
C GLU A 159 13.94 -1.39 -16.32
N ILE A 160 13.28 -1.31 -15.17
CA ILE A 160 12.04 -2.03 -14.90
C ILE A 160 10.96 -1.69 -15.96
N LEU A 161 10.93 -0.45 -16.44
CA LEU A 161 9.96 0.01 -17.46
C LEU A 161 10.11 -0.68 -18.82
N GLN A 162 11.21 -1.38 -19.06
CA GLN A 162 11.37 -2.21 -20.28
C GLN A 162 10.54 -3.50 -20.22
N HIS A 163 10.18 -3.94 -19.02
CA HIS A 163 9.53 -5.23 -18.76
C HIS A 163 8.14 -5.08 -18.15
N VAL A 164 7.92 -3.98 -17.46
CA VAL A 164 6.68 -3.70 -16.70
C VAL A 164 6.02 -2.45 -17.26
N PRO A 165 4.80 -2.56 -17.80
CA PRO A 165 4.09 -1.40 -18.31
C PRO A 165 3.73 -0.44 -17.18
N ALA A 166 3.84 0.86 -17.48
CA ALA A 166 3.53 1.91 -16.53
C ALA A 166 2.63 2.98 -17.15
N LYS A 167 1.82 3.64 -16.32
CA LYS A 167 1.08 4.84 -16.67
C LYS A 167 1.63 6.01 -15.91
N LEU A 168 2.00 7.06 -16.63
CA LEU A 168 2.30 8.38 -16.09
C LEU A 168 1.10 9.29 -16.36
N ALA A 169 0.55 9.89 -15.32
CA ALA A 169 -0.44 10.95 -15.43
C ALA A 169 0.07 12.20 -14.73
N VAL A 170 -0.02 13.34 -15.43
CA VAL A 170 0.36 14.64 -14.90
C VAL A 170 -0.89 15.51 -14.88
N THR A 171 -1.21 16.07 -13.72
CA THR A 171 -2.34 16.97 -13.50
C THR A 171 -1.82 18.35 -13.21
N ILE A 172 -2.04 19.31 -14.12
CA ILE A 172 -1.67 20.70 -13.94
C ILE A 172 -2.94 21.52 -13.77
N GLN A 173 -3.05 22.24 -12.66
CA GLN A 173 -4.13 23.21 -12.45
C GLN A 173 -3.74 24.55 -13.07
N THR A 174 -4.51 25.00 -14.05
CA THR A 174 -4.33 26.34 -14.64
C THR A 174 -5.43 27.28 -14.13
N THR A 175 -5.05 28.49 -13.79
CA THR A 175 -6.01 29.54 -13.38
C THR A 175 -6.71 30.21 -14.59
N SER A 176 -6.22 29.96 -15.82
CA SER A 176 -6.80 30.41 -17.07
C SER A 176 -7.46 29.24 -17.81
N GLN A 177 -8.64 29.46 -18.41
CA GLN A 177 -9.21 28.49 -19.34
C GLN A 177 -8.21 28.23 -20.48
N PRO A 178 -7.76 26.98 -20.72
CA PRO A 178 -6.85 26.72 -21.83
C PRO A 178 -7.53 27.10 -23.13
N GLN A 179 -6.87 27.89 -23.96
CA GLN A 179 -7.33 28.08 -25.32
C GLN A 179 -7.21 26.75 -26.08
N GLN A 180 -8.17 26.46 -26.95
CA GLN A 180 -8.24 25.16 -27.66
C GLN A 180 -6.97 24.83 -28.47
N ALA A 181 -6.10 25.82 -28.72
CA ALA A 181 -4.79 25.65 -29.36
C ALA A 181 -3.75 24.93 -28.47
N ASP A 182 -3.91 24.97 -27.14
CA ASP A 182 -2.95 24.42 -26.19
C ASP A 182 -3.14 22.90 -25.97
N LEU A 183 -4.17 22.33 -26.60
CA LEU A 183 -4.52 20.91 -26.49
C LEU A 183 -3.98 20.03 -27.65
N GLN A 184 -3.03 20.53 -28.45
CA GLN A 184 -2.39 19.67 -29.44
C GLN A 184 -1.44 18.68 -28.71
N PRO A 185 -1.64 17.34 -28.87
CA PRO A 185 -0.71 16.39 -28.31
C PRO A 185 0.65 16.59 -28.95
N ALA A 186 1.68 16.75 -28.12
CA ALA A 186 3.06 16.62 -28.55
C ALA A 186 3.25 15.17 -29.00
N LEU A 187 3.32 14.99 -30.32
CA LEU A 187 3.67 13.72 -30.98
C LEU A 187 5.17 13.48 -30.85
#